data_52dc0a632b7b585ae58db429f7812924
#
_entry.id   52dc0a632b7b585ae58db429f7812924
#
_cell.length_a   1.000
_cell.length_b   1.000
_cell.length_c   1.000
_cell.angle_alpha   90.00
_cell.angle_beta   90.00
_cell.angle_gamma   90.00
#
_symmetry.space_group_name_H-M   'P 1'
#
loop_
_entity.id
_entity.type
_entity.pdbx_description
1 polymer ?
#
loop_
_entity_poly.entity_id
_entity_poly.type
_entity_poly.pdbx_seq_one_letter_code
_entity_poly.pdbx_strand_id
1 'polypeptide(L)'
;MGIGISLCMIVKDEAGSLQRCLNAVRDVVDEIIVVDTGSVDDTTEIARLHGAVVIRTEWNGNFSEARNLSLAAATKPWILVLDADEVWVQTPQMKTELMRLLAASRDDVWGYWIQVTSLLGVSGEEHVTDAVCRLFRNDPRIAFQGRIHEEIASSIMALAPQGVLHSGFEVIHYGYLEQVITDKNKGARNMQLIRFALNQEGDQPELLYALAAEWFQQAKYDEALRLLQPLLAQLKPECGYHSDLVLKTAYAWREIGSPERALAVVEAWAPVYEDFRDLLELGAVLELDQGREDVALNWLKQAKSAASTASRYTSVSGAGTYRSLTLEGMAYERASRWAEAEAAYTAALVLQPGSMAAWQRLLLLAAATGRPHAIASVAARVSLPPAAWQALIPTALAAHRPDWLLRHAAALAGPLRAQPLAAGLALAQLGEDAAARAALQPWAAQRSMGQRRPWRCGRWATSSPAGATPERRLASRQRCPPRPTPPRRCCCAGPRPAAAAWRAARPAAQRQAARPRLRRAACSRLRKRSPA
;
A
#
# COMPACT_ATOMS: atom_id res chain seq x y z
N MET A 1 -32.24 -3.96 27.64
CA MET A 1 -31.68 -2.66 27.22
C MET A 1 -31.47 -2.72 25.73
N GLY A 2 -31.82 -1.65 24.98
CA GLY A 2 -31.63 -1.61 23.54
C GLY A 2 -30.12 -1.66 23.18
N ILE A 3 -29.80 -2.22 22.02
CA ILE A 3 -28.45 -2.21 21.48
C ILE A 3 -28.17 -0.78 21.05
N GLY A 4 -27.18 -0.14 21.67
CA GLY A 4 -26.74 1.22 21.32
C GLY A 4 -25.24 1.25 21.10
N ILE A 5 -24.78 2.18 20.24
CA ILE A 5 -23.37 2.34 19.87
C ILE A 5 -22.94 3.78 20.15
N SER A 6 -21.85 3.95 20.91
CA SER A 6 -21.13 5.21 21.06
C SER A 6 -19.98 5.26 20.03
N LEU A 7 -19.96 6.28 19.17
CA LEU A 7 -18.77 6.61 18.38
C LEU A 7 -17.78 7.37 19.28
N CYS A 8 -16.55 6.87 19.37
CA CYS A 8 -15.45 7.48 20.10
C CYS A 8 -14.33 7.89 19.14
N MET A 9 -13.93 9.16 19.18
CA MET A 9 -12.94 9.73 18.27
C MET A 9 -11.94 10.61 19.02
N ILE A 10 -10.71 10.68 18.51
CA ILE A 10 -9.76 11.73 18.83
C ILE A 10 -9.47 12.54 17.58
N VAL A 11 -9.40 13.86 17.71
CA VAL A 11 -9.22 14.74 16.56
C VAL A 11 -8.19 15.83 16.83
N LYS A 12 -7.55 16.30 15.76
CA LYS A 12 -6.76 17.53 15.74
C LYS A 12 -6.64 18.05 14.31
N ASP A 13 -7.18 19.25 14.06
CA ASP A 13 -7.11 19.92 12.74
C ASP A 13 -7.63 19.03 11.60
N GLU A 14 -8.88 18.53 11.75
CA GLU A 14 -9.53 17.58 10.81
C GLU A 14 -10.78 18.15 10.16
N ALA A 15 -10.93 19.49 10.07
CA ALA A 15 -12.11 20.12 9.46
C ALA A 15 -12.39 19.64 8.02
N GLY A 16 -11.33 19.29 7.25
CA GLY A 16 -11.47 18.82 5.87
C GLY A 16 -12.01 17.39 5.73
N SER A 17 -11.95 16.55 6.77
CA SER A 17 -12.29 15.12 6.72
C SER A 17 -13.45 14.74 7.65
N LEU A 18 -13.53 15.35 8.82
CA LEU A 18 -14.44 14.99 9.90
C LEU A 18 -15.91 14.95 9.47
N GLN A 19 -16.38 15.95 8.70
CA GLN A 19 -17.77 15.98 8.24
C GLN A 19 -18.15 14.74 7.43
N ARG A 20 -17.25 14.28 6.55
CA ARG A 20 -17.46 13.07 5.73
C ARG A 20 -17.53 11.82 6.60
N CYS A 21 -16.64 11.69 7.59
CA CYS A 21 -16.64 10.60 8.56
C CYS A 21 -17.96 10.55 9.34
N LEU A 22 -18.36 11.66 9.95
CA LEU A 22 -19.58 11.74 10.77
C LEU A 22 -20.85 11.48 9.96
N ASN A 23 -20.94 11.98 8.72
CA ASN A 23 -22.06 11.70 7.82
C ASN A 23 -22.17 10.21 7.50
N ALA A 24 -21.04 9.50 7.36
CA ALA A 24 -21.02 8.08 7.02
C ALA A 24 -21.51 7.17 8.16
N VAL A 25 -21.50 7.63 9.40
CA VAL A 25 -21.92 6.83 10.57
C VAL A 25 -23.18 7.33 11.24
N ARG A 26 -23.77 8.43 10.74
CA ARG A 26 -24.92 9.10 11.35
C ARG A 26 -26.08 8.16 11.69
N ASP A 27 -26.38 7.22 10.78
CA ASP A 27 -27.49 6.29 10.95
C ASP A 27 -27.10 5.02 11.72
N VAL A 28 -25.82 4.88 12.08
CA VAL A 28 -25.26 3.68 12.72
C VAL A 28 -25.11 3.85 14.21
N VAL A 29 -24.74 5.05 14.67
CA VAL A 29 -24.40 5.35 16.05
C VAL A 29 -25.49 6.12 16.76
N ASP A 30 -25.61 5.95 18.07
CA ASP A 30 -26.61 6.59 18.92
C ASP A 30 -26.02 7.71 19.77
N GLU A 31 -24.69 7.83 19.82
CA GLU A 31 -23.93 8.80 20.57
C GLU A 31 -22.61 9.08 19.87
N ILE A 32 -22.13 10.32 19.92
CA ILE A 32 -20.87 10.73 19.32
C ILE A 32 -20.04 11.46 20.41
N ILE A 33 -18.82 10.99 20.65
CA ILE A 33 -17.87 11.55 21.59
C ILE A 33 -16.59 11.87 20.82
N VAL A 34 -16.19 13.14 20.85
CA VAL A 34 -15.00 13.64 20.18
C VAL A 34 -14.06 14.26 21.20
N VAL A 35 -12.88 13.69 21.35
CA VAL A 35 -11.80 14.28 22.15
C VAL A 35 -10.92 15.11 21.23
N ASP A 36 -10.98 16.43 21.42
CA ASP A 36 -10.16 17.39 20.68
C ASP A 36 -8.84 17.63 21.42
N THR A 37 -7.73 17.37 20.76
CA THR A 37 -6.37 17.48 21.31
C THR A 37 -5.68 18.80 20.95
N GLY A 38 -6.48 19.85 20.71
CA GLY A 38 -6.01 21.21 20.46
C GLY A 38 -6.09 21.62 19.01
N SER A 39 -7.26 21.44 18.36
CA SER A 39 -7.55 21.96 17.04
C SER A 39 -7.63 23.49 17.05
N VAL A 40 -7.13 24.09 15.97
CA VAL A 40 -7.17 25.54 15.71
C VAL A 40 -8.06 25.89 14.52
N ASP A 41 -8.56 24.90 13.80
CA ASP A 41 -9.53 25.01 12.69
C ASP A 41 -10.97 24.74 13.17
N ASP A 42 -11.91 24.62 12.22
CA ASP A 42 -13.34 24.44 12.50
C ASP A 42 -13.72 23.01 12.96
N THR A 43 -12.76 22.14 13.28
CA THR A 43 -12.97 20.74 13.69
C THR A 43 -14.01 20.61 14.81
N THR A 44 -13.86 21.38 15.88
CA THR A 44 -14.77 21.28 17.05
C THR A 44 -16.17 21.82 16.75
N GLU A 45 -16.30 22.79 15.85
CA GLU A 45 -17.59 23.31 15.41
C GLU A 45 -18.35 22.27 14.57
N ILE A 46 -17.65 21.66 13.62
CA ILE A 46 -18.20 20.55 12.80
C ILE A 46 -18.68 19.41 13.70
N ALA A 47 -17.90 19.01 14.72
CA ALA A 47 -18.32 17.97 15.65
C ALA A 47 -19.62 18.33 16.38
N ARG A 48 -19.73 19.55 16.91
CA ARG A 48 -20.95 20.02 17.59
C ARG A 48 -22.17 20.08 16.68
N LEU A 49 -22.02 20.51 15.45
CA LEU A 49 -23.11 20.52 14.46
C LEU A 49 -23.67 19.12 14.17
N HIS A 50 -22.87 18.08 14.38
CA HIS A 50 -23.29 16.68 14.30
C HIS A 50 -23.79 16.10 15.63
N GLY A 51 -23.97 16.93 16.67
CA GLY A 51 -24.47 16.51 17.96
C GLY A 51 -23.44 15.80 18.86
N ALA A 52 -22.15 15.94 18.56
CA ALA A 52 -21.11 15.31 19.35
C ALA A 52 -20.90 16.01 20.72
N VAL A 53 -20.65 15.20 21.75
CA VAL A 53 -20.05 15.65 22.99
C VAL A 53 -18.58 15.89 22.73
N VAL A 54 -18.13 17.16 22.80
CA VAL A 54 -16.74 17.56 22.56
C VAL A 54 -16.00 17.74 23.87
N ILE A 55 -14.97 16.93 24.10
CA ILE A 55 -14.07 17.01 25.26
C ILE A 55 -12.75 17.59 24.76
N ARG A 56 -12.31 18.70 25.36
CA ARG A 56 -11.02 19.29 25.05
C ARG A 56 -9.96 18.81 26.03
N THR A 57 -8.79 18.42 25.50
CA THR A 57 -7.63 18.03 26.29
C THR A 57 -6.35 18.58 25.66
N GLU A 58 -5.33 18.82 26.49
CA GLU A 58 -4.01 19.15 25.97
C GLU A 58 -3.31 17.91 25.46
N TRP A 59 -2.64 18.05 24.33
CA TRP A 59 -1.85 16.96 23.75
C TRP A 59 -0.55 16.73 24.54
N ASN A 60 -0.42 15.57 25.15
CA ASN A 60 0.76 15.16 25.94
C ASN A 60 1.64 14.12 25.27
N GLY A 61 1.42 13.84 23.96
CA GLY A 61 2.18 12.83 23.21
C GLY A 61 1.74 11.39 23.49
N ASN A 62 0.51 11.17 23.97
CA ASN A 62 -0.01 9.84 24.26
C ASN A 62 -1.39 9.63 23.62
N PHE A 63 -1.44 8.82 22.56
CA PHE A 63 -2.67 8.52 21.85
C PHE A 63 -3.66 7.71 22.71
N SER A 64 -3.16 6.71 23.47
CA SER A 64 -4.03 5.89 24.33
C SER A 64 -4.75 6.73 25.39
N GLU A 65 -4.07 7.67 26.02
CA GLU A 65 -4.71 8.54 27.02
C GLU A 65 -5.86 9.35 26.40
N ALA A 66 -5.63 9.96 25.23
CA ALA A 66 -6.67 10.71 24.54
C ALA A 66 -7.85 9.82 24.12
N ARG A 67 -7.59 8.61 23.60
CA ARG A 67 -8.66 7.66 23.25
C ARG A 67 -9.42 7.18 24.47
N ASN A 68 -8.72 6.86 25.56
CA ASN A 68 -9.35 6.39 26.81
C ASN A 68 -10.27 7.45 27.44
N LEU A 69 -9.99 8.76 27.24
CA LEU A 69 -10.93 9.80 27.63
C LEU A 69 -12.27 9.70 26.87
N SER A 70 -12.24 9.35 25.57
CA SER A 70 -13.48 9.16 24.82
C SER A 70 -14.23 7.90 25.26
N LEU A 71 -13.52 6.81 25.59
CA LEU A 71 -14.13 5.59 26.13
C LEU A 71 -14.82 5.84 27.49
N ALA A 72 -14.16 6.59 28.38
CA ALA A 72 -14.70 6.90 29.71
C ALA A 72 -16.00 7.74 29.66
N ALA A 73 -16.21 8.49 28.56
CA ALA A 73 -17.42 9.29 28.36
C ALA A 73 -18.55 8.52 27.64
N ALA A 74 -18.26 7.34 27.08
CA ALA A 74 -19.22 6.54 26.33
C ALA A 74 -20.29 5.92 27.23
N THR A 75 -21.58 6.05 26.84
CA THR A 75 -22.70 5.56 27.64
C THR A 75 -23.42 4.35 27.05
N LYS A 76 -23.19 4.03 25.76
CA LYS A 76 -23.85 2.90 25.09
C LYS A 76 -23.13 1.58 25.33
N PRO A 77 -23.83 0.43 25.20
CA PRO A 77 -23.25 -0.90 25.45
C PRO A 77 -22.10 -1.29 24.52
N TRP A 78 -22.04 -0.69 23.32
CA TRP A 78 -20.99 -0.93 22.34
C TRP A 78 -20.28 0.37 21.98
N ILE A 79 -19.00 0.27 21.67
CA ILE A 79 -18.16 1.37 21.24
C ILE A 79 -17.68 1.08 19.83
N LEU A 80 -17.84 2.05 18.93
CA LEU A 80 -17.19 2.12 17.64
C LEU A 80 -16.11 3.20 17.69
N VAL A 81 -14.89 2.90 17.23
CA VAL A 81 -13.79 3.86 17.14
C VAL A 81 -13.45 4.10 15.67
N LEU A 82 -13.44 5.37 15.27
CA LEU A 82 -13.00 5.80 13.94
C LEU A 82 -12.04 6.98 14.04
N ASP A 83 -11.13 7.07 13.06
CA ASP A 83 -10.34 8.27 12.83
C ASP A 83 -11.10 9.24 11.90
N ALA A 84 -10.83 10.53 11.98
CA ALA A 84 -11.58 11.54 11.23
C ALA A 84 -11.43 11.43 9.70
N ASP A 85 -10.36 10.79 9.23
CA ASP A 85 -10.09 10.52 7.82
C ASP A 85 -10.54 9.10 7.39
N GLU A 86 -11.35 8.42 8.23
CA GLU A 86 -11.97 7.12 7.95
C GLU A 86 -13.46 7.29 7.60
N VAL A 87 -13.94 6.44 6.69
CA VAL A 87 -15.33 6.43 6.23
C VAL A 87 -15.88 5.02 6.30
N TRP A 88 -16.92 4.84 7.08
CA TRP A 88 -17.65 3.57 7.16
C TRP A 88 -18.36 3.28 5.84
N VAL A 89 -18.12 2.09 5.26
CA VAL A 89 -18.75 1.69 4.00
C VAL A 89 -20.23 1.40 4.23
N GLN A 90 -21.08 2.21 3.59
CA GLN A 90 -22.55 2.10 3.71
C GLN A 90 -23.12 1.16 2.64
N THR A 91 -23.98 0.22 3.07
CA THR A 91 -24.87 -0.55 2.22
C THR A 91 -26.31 -0.34 2.68
N PRO A 92 -27.32 -0.54 1.83
CA PRO A 92 -28.73 -0.33 2.22
C PRO A 92 -29.17 -1.17 3.44
N GLN A 93 -28.53 -2.31 3.68
CA GLN A 93 -28.85 -3.27 4.76
C GLN A 93 -27.91 -3.14 5.96
N MET A 94 -26.85 -2.35 5.87
CA MET A 94 -25.74 -2.32 6.82
C MET A 94 -26.19 -2.11 8.28
N LYS A 95 -27.07 -1.13 8.55
CA LYS A 95 -27.59 -0.89 9.91
C LYS A 95 -28.29 -2.13 10.47
N THR A 96 -29.14 -2.76 9.65
CA THR A 96 -29.88 -3.96 10.06
C THR A 96 -28.94 -5.14 10.32
N GLU A 97 -27.91 -5.30 9.47
CA GLU A 97 -26.90 -6.36 9.61
C GLU A 97 -26.06 -6.14 10.86
N LEU A 98 -25.61 -4.90 11.11
CA LEU A 98 -24.87 -4.55 12.32
C LEU A 98 -25.70 -4.80 13.58
N MET A 99 -26.93 -4.31 13.63
CA MET A 99 -27.81 -4.56 14.79
C MET A 99 -28.09 -6.03 14.99
N ARG A 100 -28.26 -6.81 13.91
CA ARG A 100 -28.39 -8.28 14.00
C ARG A 100 -27.13 -8.94 14.52
N LEU A 101 -25.93 -8.52 14.05
CA LEU A 101 -24.65 -9.02 14.54
C LEU A 101 -24.53 -8.79 16.05
N LEU A 102 -24.78 -7.57 16.51
CA LEU A 102 -24.66 -7.20 17.92
C LEU A 102 -25.71 -7.91 18.79
N ALA A 103 -26.95 -8.09 18.28
CA ALA A 103 -28.01 -8.82 18.98
C ALA A 103 -27.70 -10.32 19.12
N ALA A 104 -27.02 -10.89 18.13
CA ALA A 104 -26.62 -12.29 18.12
C ALA A 104 -25.28 -12.56 18.82
N SER A 105 -24.60 -11.51 19.31
CA SER A 105 -23.31 -11.63 20.00
C SER A 105 -23.47 -12.41 21.30
N ARG A 106 -22.77 -13.53 21.40
CA ARG A 106 -22.71 -14.32 22.62
C ARG A 106 -21.94 -13.56 23.71
N ASP A 107 -22.09 -13.99 24.96
CA ASP A 107 -21.44 -13.32 26.10
C ASP A 107 -19.90 -13.41 26.06
N ASP A 108 -19.36 -14.40 25.38
CA ASP A 108 -17.93 -14.57 25.16
C ASP A 108 -17.35 -13.71 24.02
N VAL A 109 -18.20 -13.01 23.24
CA VAL A 109 -17.77 -12.07 22.19
C VAL A 109 -17.67 -10.68 22.76
N TRP A 110 -16.48 -10.12 22.75
CA TRP A 110 -16.14 -8.83 23.36
C TRP A 110 -15.80 -7.74 22.33
N GLY A 111 -15.49 -8.14 21.10
CA GLY A 111 -15.17 -7.18 20.05
C GLY A 111 -15.17 -7.78 18.65
N TYR A 112 -15.01 -6.91 17.66
CA TYR A 112 -15.00 -7.26 16.26
C TYR A 112 -13.85 -6.60 15.53
N TRP A 113 -13.14 -7.39 14.73
CA TRP A 113 -12.24 -6.90 13.71
C TRP A 113 -13.04 -6.30 12.57
N ILE A 114 -12.73 -5.06 12.22
CA ILE A 114 -13.26 -4.34 11.06
C ILE A 114 -12.15 -4.29 10.01
N GLN A 115 -12.49 -4.56 8.76
CA GLN A 115 -11.55 -4.37 7.67
C GLN A 115 -11.32 -2.89 7.44
N VAL A 116 -10.06 -2.45 7.45
CA VAL A 116 -9.66 -1.08 7.11
C VAL A 116 -8.94 -1.13 5.77
N THR A 117 -9.52 -0.47 4.77
CA THR A 117 -8.97 -0.34 3.42
C THR A 117 -8.36 1.04 3.26
N SER A 118 -7.03 1.13 3.38
CA SER A 118 -6.25 2.37 3.25
C SER A 118 -5.92 2.64 1.80
N LEU A 119 -6.47 3.72 1.23
CA LEU A 119 -6.22 4.13 -0.15
C LEU A 119 -4.81 4.73 -0.28
N LEU A 120 -4.12 4.37 -1.37
CA LEU A 120 -2.74 4.76 -1.64
C LEU A 120 -2.65 5.55 -2.96
N GLY A 121 -1.53 6.28 -3.11
CA GLY A 121 -1.21 7.02 -4.32
C GLY A 121 -2.03 8.31 -4.46
N VAL A 122 -2.15 8.78 -5.69
CA VAL A 122 -2.80 10.06 -6.01
C VAL A 122 -4.32 9.95 -5.97
N SER A 123 -4.87 8.87 -6.49
CA SER A 123 -6.31 8.67 -6.74
C SER A 123 -6.92 7.46 -6.02
N GLY A 124 -6.12 6.71 -5.23
CA GLY A 124 -6.63 5.58 -4.46
C GLY A 124 -6.86 4.31 -5.27
N GLU A 125 -6.19 4.16 -6.43
CA GLU A 125 -6.29 2.94 -7.24
C GLU A 125 -5.62 1.73 -6.59
N GLU A 126 -4.62 1.97 -5.79
CA GLU A 126 -3.98 0.95 -4.95
C GLU A 126 -4.45 1.13 -3.50
N HIS A 127 -4.51 0.05 -2.76
CA HIS A 127 -4.89 0.08 -1.35
C HIS A 127 -4.19 -1.03 -0.57
N VAL A 128 -4.12 -0.83 0.74
CA VAL A 128 -3.70 -1.84 1.70
C VAL A 128 -4.87 -2.15 2.60
N THR A 129 -5.18 -3.42 2.78
CA THR A 129 -6.20 -3.88 3.71
C THR A 129 -5.57 -4.36 5.00
N ASP A 130 -6.24 -4.06 6.08
CA ASP A 130 -5.90 -4.51 7.42
C ASP A 130 -7.16 -4.82 8.22
N ALA A 131 -7.06 -5.63 9.27
CA ALA A 131 -8.13 -5.80 10.24
C ALA A 131 -7.75 -5.15 11.57
N VAL A 132 -8.57 -4.21 12.01
CA VAL A 132 -8.37 -3.46 13.26
C VAL A 132 -9.58 -3.67 14.16
N CYS A 133 -9.36 -3.88 15.46
CA CYS A 133 -10.45 -3.96 16.42
C CYS A 133 -11.02 -2.55 16.63
N ARG A 134 -12.15 -2.27 15.98
CA ARG A 134 -12.80 -0.94 15.98
C ARG A 134 -14.17 -0.94 16.65
N LEU A 135 -14.79 -2.12 16.85
CA LEU A 135 -16.11 -2.29 17.45
C LEU A 135 -15.98 -3.26 18.63
N PHE A 136 -16.34 -2.83 19.84
CA PHE A 136 -16.17 -3.65 21.05
C PHE A 136 -17.17 -3.26 22.15
N ARG A 137 -17.34 -4.12 23.18
CA ARG A 137 -18.20 -3.86 24.33
C ARG A 137 -17.66 -2.69 25.14
N ASN A 138 -18.55 -1.86 25.64
CA ASN A 138 -18.23 -0.82 26.58
C ASN A 138 -18.06 -1.43 27.98
N ASP A 139 -16.81 -1.69 28.34
CA ASP A 139 -16.46 -2.24 29.65
C ASP A 139 -15.23 -1.50 30.19
N PRO A 140 -15.24 -1.06 31.47
CA PRO A 140 -14.14 -0.23 32.04
C PRO A 140 -12.79 -0.97 32.11
N ARG A 141 -12.75 -2.28 31.93
CA ARG A 141 -11.52 -3.08 31.86
C ARG A 141 -10.86 -3.04 30.47
N ILE A 142 -11.61 -2.58 29.46
CA ILE A 142 -11.12 -2.44 28.09
C ILE A 142 -10.55 -1.05 27.91
N ALA A 143 -9.27 -0.95 27.56
CA ALA A 143 -8.58 0.32 27.38
C ALA A 143 -7.52 0.21 26.27
N PHE A 144 -7.30 1.31 25.57
CA PHE A 144 -6.17 1.43 24.66
C PHE A 144 -4.85 1.41 25.43
N GLN A 145 -3.87 0.72 24.87
CA GLN A 145 -2.52 0.59 25.41
C GLN A 145 -1.49 1.03 24.36
N GLY A 146 -0.35 1.53 24.83
CA GLY A 146 0.71 2.05 23.98
C GLY A 146 0.57 3.55 23.69
N ARG A 147 1.63 4.31 23.92
CA ARG A 147 1.67 5.77 23.71
C ARG A 147 1.51 6.16 22.25
N ILE A 148 2.07 5.35 21.37
CA ILE A 148 1.95 5.42 19.90
C ILE A 148 1.75 4.02 19.35
N HIS A 149 1.05 3.87 18.22
CA HIS A 149 0.54 2.60 17.72
C HIS A 149 -0.35 1.90 18.75
N GLU A 150 -1.16 2.72 19.40
CA GLU A 150 -2.11 2.29 20.44
C GLU A 150 -3.07 1.23 19.88
N GLU A 151 -3.34 0.24 20.70
CA GLU A 151 -4.23 -0.85 20.35
C GLU A 151 -5.15 -1.22 21.53
N ILE A 152 -6.29 -1.81 21.22
CA ILE A 152 -7.33 -2.18 22.18
C ILE A 152 -7.46 -3.70 22.34
N ALA A 153 -7.06 -4.47 21.33
CA ALA A 153 -7.32 -5.90 21.25
C ALA A 153 -6.64 -6.68 22.37
N SER A 154 -5.46 -6.28 22.82
CA SER A 154 -4.75 -6.94 23.93
C SER A 154 -5.54 -6.90 25.22
N SER A 155 -6.15 -5.74 25.55
CA SER A 155 -6.99 -5.61 26.75
C SER A 155 -8.24 -6.49 26.66
N ILE A 156 -8.83 -6.64 25.47
CA ILE A 156 -9.97 -7.53 25.23
C ILE A 156 -9.54 -8.99 25.36
N MET A 157 -8.42 -9.38 24.73
CA MET A 157 -7.92 -10.76 24.73
C MET A 157 -7.43 -11.21 26.11
N ALA A 158 -7.01 -10.26 26.98
CA ALA A 158 -6.72 -10.55 28.38
C ALA A 158 -7.98 -11.00 29.15
N LEU A 159 -9.16 -10.47 28.77
CA LEU A 159 -10.46 -10.87 29.36
C LEU A 159 -11.01 -12.12 28.68
N ALA A 160 -10.92 -12.20 27.37
CA ALA A 160 -11.44 -13.29 26.55
C ALA A 160 -10.48 -13.59 25.38
N PRO A 161 -9.60 -14.59 25.47
CA PRO A 161 -8.55 -14.85 24.48
C PRO A 161 -9.03 -15.08 23.04
N GLN A 162 -10.30 -15.44 22.87
CA GLN A 162 -10.96 -15.63 21.56
C GLN A 162 -12.18 -14.69 21.41
N GLY A 163 -12.26 -13.65 22.22
CA GLY A 163 -13.41 -12.77 22.30
C GLY A 163 -13.52 -11.74 21.18
N VAL A 164 -12.58 -11.69 20.22
CA VAL A 164 -12.63 -10.78 19.07
C VAL A 164 -12.86 -11.58 17.79
N LEU A 165 -13.98 -11.35 17.11
CA LEU A 165 -14.39 -12.03 15.88
C LEU A 165 -14.30 -11.10 14.67
N HIS A 166 -14.27 -11.64 13.45
CA HIS A 166 -14.38 -10.86 12.23
C HIS A 166 -15.84 -10.49 11.95
N SER A 167 -16.09 -9.21 11.62
CA SER A 167 -17.45 -8.69 11.44
C SER A 167 -17.95 -8.75 10.00
N GLY A 168 -17.04 -8.69 9.02
CA GLY A 168 -17.40 -8.48 7.61
C GLY A 168 -17.67 -7.01 7.23
N PHE A 169 -17.63 -6.06 8.17
CA PHE A 169 -17.74 -4.63 7.88
C PHE A 169 -16.40 -4.03 7.46
N GLU A 170 -16.49 -2.92 6.73
CA GLU A 170 -15.34 -2.25 6.12
C GLU A 170 -15.35 -0.74 6.39
N VAL A 171 -14.15 -0.20 6.56
CA VAL A 171 -13.87 1.23 6.67
C VAL A 171 -12.84 1.59 5.60
N ILE A 172 -13.09 2.66 4.86
CA ILE A 172 -12.12 3.24 3.91
C ILE A 172 -11.36 4.35 4.60
N HIS A 173 -10.05 4.26 4.58
CA HIS A 173 -9.13 5.24 5.16
C HIS A 173 -8.44 6.05 4.07
N TYR A 174 -8.61 7.37 4.08
CA TYR A 174 -8.10 8.32 3.10
C TYR A 174 -6.76 8.95 3.50
N GLY A 175 -6.29 8.72 4.71
CA GLY A 175 -5.12 9.37 5.29
C GLY A 175 -3.78 9.02 4.64
N TYR A 176 -3.74 8.08 3.69
CA TYR A 176 -2.55 7.66 2.95
C TYR A 176 -2.50 8.14 1.50
N LEU A 177 -3.45 8.94 1.06
CA LEU A 177 -3.33 9.64 -0.22
C LEU A 177 -2.13 10.60 -0.17
N GLU A 178 -1.35 10.67 -1.27
CA GLU A 178 -0.09 11.43 -1.33
C GLU A 178 -0.24 12.89 -0.86
N GLN A 179 -1.34 13.53 -1.21
CA GLN A 179 -1.62 14.92 -0.82
C GLN A 179 -1.76 15.05 0.70
N VAL A 180 -2.47 14.11 1.36
CA VAL A 180 -2.70 14.13 2.82
C VAL A 180 -1.41 13.82 3.60
N ILE A 181 -0.57 12.91 3.08
CA ILE A 181 0.72 12.58 3.72
C ILE A 181 1.65 13.79 3.71
N THR A 182 1.71 14.50 2.58
CA THR A 182 2.59 15.65 2.40
C THR A 182 2.20 16.80 3.33
N ASP A 183 0.91 17.05 3.49
CA ASP A 183 0.39 18.17 4.29
C ASP A 183 0.60 17.97 5.80
N LYS A 184 0.57 16.73 6.29
CA LYS A 184 0.56 16.44 7.75
C LYS A 184 1.94 16.11 8.37
N ASN A 185 3.03 15.99 7.59
CA ASN A 185 4.39 15.61 8.04
C ASN A 185 4.39 14.48 9.11
N LYS A 186 3.53 13.48 8.90
CA LYS A 186 3.22 12.41 9.88
C LYS A 186 4.48 11.62 10.32
N GLY A 187 5.41 11.35 9.40
CA GLY A 187 6.60 10.54 9.69
C GLY A 187 7.56 11.17 10.70
N ALA A 188 7.82 12.47 10.61
CA ALA A 188 8.71 13.15 11.56
C ALA A 188 8.12 13.18 12.97
N ARG A 189 6.82 13.45 13.08
CA ARG A 189 6.07 13.42 14.35
C ARG A 189 6.11 12.01 14.98
N ASN A 190 5.80 10.98 14.21
CA ASN A 190 5.78 9.59 14.70
C ASN A 190 7.16 9.18 15.19
N MET A 191 8.22 9.49 14.44
CA MET A 191 9.60 9.21 14.83
C MET A 191 9.98 9.86 16.18
N GLN A 192 9.54 11.10 16.42
CA GLN A 192 9.77 11.77 17.70
C GLN A 192 9.03 11.10 18.86
N LEU A 193 7.76 10.73 18.66
CA LEU A 193 6.95 10.06 19.67
C LEU A 193 7.48 8.67 20.01
N ILE A 194 7.90 7.88 19.00
CA ILE A 194 8.50 6.55 19.22
C ILE A 194 9.80 6.67 20.03
N ARG A 195 10.67 7.61 19.66
CA ARG A 195 11.92 7.83 20.41
C ARG A 195 11.67 8.28 21.83
N PHE A 196 10.68 9.14 22.03
CA PHE A 196 10.29 9.55 23.37
C PHE A 196 9.77 8.35 24.18
N ALA A 197 8.91 7.50 23.60
CA ALA A 197 8.41 6.29 24.26
C ALA A 197 9.55 5.32 24.63
N LEU A 198 10.48 5.04 23.69
CA LEU A 198 11.66 4.21 23.94
C LEU A 198 12.51 4.74 25.11
N ASN A 199 12.68 6.06 25.22
CA ASN A 199 13.43 6.67 26.33
C ASN A 199 12.72 6.51 27.69
N GLN A 200 11.40 6.42 27.73
CA GLN A 200 10.60 6.29 28.95
C GLN A 200 10.33 4.83 29.34
N GLU A 201 10.04 4.00 28.36
CA GLU A 201 9.51 2.63 28.54
C GLU A 201 10.57 1.55 28.25
N GLY A 202 11.74 1.96 27.70
CA GLY A 202 12.81 1.04 27.30
C GLY A 202 12.54 0.37 25.94
N ASP A 203 13.39 -0.58 25.60
CA ASP A 203 13.41 -1.29 24.30
C ASP A 203 12.29 -2.35 24.23
N GLN A 204 11.03 -1.90 24.29
CA GLN A 204 9.90 -2.78 24.08
C GLN A 204 9.84 -3.24 22.61
N PRO A 205 9.60 -4.55 22.33
CA PRO A 205 9.58 -5.08 20.95
C PRO A 205 8.63 -4.33 20.02
N GLU A 206 7.48 -3.89 20.53
CA GLU A 206 6.46 -3.14 19.79
C GLU A 206 6.99 -1.77 19.36
N LEU A 207 7.70 -1.07 20.24
CA LEU A 207 8.29 0.24 19.95
C LEU A 207 9.48 0.12 18.99
N LEU A 208 10.30 -0.92 19.15
CA LEU A 208 11.40 -1.21 18.22
C LEU A 208 10.87 -1.55 16.83
N TYR A 209 9.78 -2.35 16.76
CA TYR A 209 9.12 -2.65 15.51
C TYR A 209 8.51 -1.38 14.86
N ALA A 210 7.86 -0.53 15.65
CA ALA A 210 7.33 0.74 15.18
C ALA A 210 8.44 1.64 14.60
N LEU A 211 9.60 1.72 15.29
CA LEU A 211 10.77 2.46 14.80
C LEU A 211 11.31 1.89 13.49
N ALA A 212 11.41 0.56 13.41
CA ALA A 212 11.86 -0.13 12.19
C ALA A 212 10.89 0.12 11.01
N ALA A 213 9.59 0.15 11.27
CA ALA A 213 8.58 0.44 10.25
C ALA A 213 8.66 1.89 9.75
N GLU A 214 8.95 2.87 10.61
CA GLU A 214 9.18 4.26 10.17
C GLU A 214 10.48 4.39 9.34
N TRP A 215 11.56 3.67 9.70
CA TRP A 215 12.77 3.60 8.87
C TRP A 215 12.49 2.95 7.52
N PHE A 216 11.71 1.87 7.50
CA PHE A 216 11.30 1.17 6.28
C PHE A 216 10.48 2.09 5.35
N GLN A 217 9.52 2.85 5.87
CA GLN A 217 8.74 3.82 5.10
C GLN A 217 9.61 4.94 4.49
N GLN A 218 10.68 5.34 5.18
CA GLN A 218 11.65 6.30 4.68
C GLN A 218 12.67 5.70 3.71
N ALA A 219 12.53 4.42 3.34
CA ALA A 219 13.47 3.65 2.53
C ALA A 219 14.89 3.57 3.13
N LYS A 220 15.00 3.70 4.45
CA LYS A 220 16.25 3.50 5.21
C LYS A 220 16.31 2.04 5.66
N TYR A 221 16.53 1.16 4.68
CA TYR A 221 16.40 -0.28 4.88
C TYR A 221 17.51 -0.85 5.75
N ASP A 222 18.72 -0.29 5.71
CA ASP A 222 19.83 -0.71 6.60
C ASP A 222 19.48 -0.43 8.07
N GLU A 223 18.93 0.75 8.37
CA GLU A 223 18.49 1.10 9.71
C GLU A 223 17.32 0.23 10.16
N ALA A 224 16.36 -0.01 9.28
CA ALA A 224 15.24 -0.90 9.57
C ALA A 224 15.72 -2.32 9.89
N LEU A 225 16.63 -2.89 9.10
CA LEU A 225 17.17 -4.25 9.30
C LEU A 225 17.91 -4.44 10.61
N ARG A 226 18.58 -3.41 11.14
CA ARG A 226 19.24 -3.49 12.45
C ARG A 226 18.26 -3.80 13.59
N LEU A 227 16.99 -3.43 13.42
CA LEU A 227 15.91 -3.69 14.38
C LEU A 227 15.08 -4.91 13.98
N LEU A 228 14.75 -5.06 12.69
CA LEU A 228 13.89 -6.14 12.21
C LEU A 228 14.50 -7.52 12.42
N GLN A 229 15.82 -7.69 12.19
CA GLN A 229 16.48 -8.99 12.32
C GLN A 229 16.47 -9.54 13.75
N PRO A 230 16.90 -8.78 14.78
CA PRO A 230 16.83 -9.25 16.15
C PRO A 230 15.39 -9.57 16.58
N LEU A 231 14.41 -8.73 16.18
CA LEU A 231 13.00 -8.96 16.47
C LEU A 231 12.48 -10.24 15.80
N LEU A 232 12.88 -10.50 14.55
CA LEU A 232 12.48 -11.72 13.84
C LEU A 232 13.06 -12.99 14.49
N ALA A 233 14.25 -12.90 15.07
CA ALA A 233 14.88 -14.01 15.80
C ALA A 233 14.24 -14.25 17.18
N GLN A 234 13.70 -13.22 17.81
CA GLN A 234 13.17 -13.24 19.17
C GLN A 234 11.67 -13.54 19.22
N LEU A 235 10.90 -12.97 18.29
CA LEU A 235 9.44 -13.04 18.32
C LEU A 235 8.92 -14.33 17.70
N LYS A 236 7.77 -14.78 18.19
CA LYS A 236 7.10 -16.00 17.72
C LYS A 236 5.99 -15.66 16.75
N PRO A 237 5.57 -16.61 15.89
CA PRO A 237 4.46 -16.43 14.94
C PRO A 237 3.11 -16.04 15.57
N GLU A 238 2.92 -16.29 16.86
CA GLU A 238 1.73 -15.87 17.60
C GLU A 238 1.66 -14.36 17.83
N CYS A 239 2.77 -13.64 17.68
CA CYS A 239 2.80 -12.19 17.75
C CYS A 239 2.06 -11.61 16.53
N GLY A 240 1.11 -10.71 16.77
CA GLY A 240 0.18 -10.22 15.76
C GLY A 240 0.82 -9.55 14.54
N TYR A 241 1.97 -8.89 14.71
CA TYR A 241 2.70 -8.23 13.61
C TYR A 241 3.85 -9.08 13.03
N HIS A 242 3.99 -10.35 13.46
CA HIS A 242 5.11 -11.19 13.03
C HIS A 242 5.12 -11.46 11.50
N SER A 243 3.98 -11.67 10.87
CA SER A 243 3.89 -11.86 9.42
C SER A 243 4.38 -10.62 8.64
N ASP A 244 4.04 -9.43 9.12
CA ASP A 244 4.49 -8.17 8.54
C ASP A 244 5.98 -7.92 8.81
N LEU A 245 6.47 -8.32 10.00
CA LEU A 245 7.92 -8.32 10.33
C LEU A 245 8.72 -9.19 9.35
N VAL A 246 8.24 -10.41 9.05
CA VAL A 246 8.85 -11.31 8.06
C VAL A 246 8.90 -10.64 6.69
N LEU A 247 7.77 -10.12 6.23
CA LEU A 247 7.65 -9.52 4.91
C LEU A 247 8.55 -8.30 4.76
N LYS A 248 8.57 -7.39 5.76
CA LYS A 248 9.43 -6.20 5.75
C LYS A 248 10.91 -6.57 5.81
N THR A 249 11.27 -7.60 6.57
CA THR A 249 12.67 -8.07 6.65
C THR A 249 13.14 -8.59 5.29
N ALA A 250 12.36 -9.44 4.64
CA ALA A 250 12.70 -9.96 3.31
C ALA A 250 12.77 -8.83 2.28
N TYR A 251 11.79 -7.94 2.28
CA TYR A 251 11.77 -6.80 1.35
C TYR A 251 12.97 -5.87 1.55
N ALA A 252 13.31 -5.54 2.79
CA ALA A 252 14.44 -4.67 3.10
C ALA A 252 15.78 -5.28 2.63
N TRP A 253 15.97 -6.60 2.80
CA TRP A 253 17.13 -7.30 2.26
C TRP A 253 17.23 -7.20 0.73
N ARG A 254 16.12 -7.34 0.04
CA ARG A 254 16.06 -7.15 -1.43
C ARG A 254 16.48 -5.74 -1.82
N GLU A 255 15.94 -4.72 -1.14
CA GLU A 255 16.17 -3.32 -1.49
C GLU A 255 17.61 -2.85 -1.27
N ILE A 256 18.34 -3.45 -0.32
CA ILE A 256 19.78 -3.20 -0.13
C ILE A 256 20.67 -4.05 -1.03
N GLY A 257 20.07 -4.84 -1.97
CA GLY A 257 20.81 -5.62 -2.95
C GLY A 257 21.33 -6.97 -2.44
N SER A 258 20.64 -7.56 -1.48
CA SER A 258 20.96 -8.90 -0.92
C SER A 258 19.79 -9.88 -1.15
N PRO A 259 19.46 -10.22 -2.42
CA PRO A 259 18.29 -11.03 -2.76
C PRO A 259 18.37 -12.46 -2.20
N GLU A 260 19.56 -13.01 -2.00
CA GLU A 260 19.74 -14.34 -1.42
C GLU A 260 19.30 -14.37 0.04
N ARG A 261 19.63 -13.32 0.82
CA ARG A 261 19.18 -13.19 2.22
C ARG A 261 17.68 -12.96 2.29
N ALA A 262 17.13 -12.16 1.36
CA ALA A 262 15.70 -11.96 1.24
C ALA A 262 14.97 -13.28 1.00
N LEU A 263 15.48 -14.09 0.05
CA LEU A 263 14.88 -15.38 -0.30
C LEU A 263 14.95 -16.36 0.87
N ALA A 264 16.08 -16.43 1.57
CA ALA A 264 16.22 -17.28 2.76
C ALA A 264 15.18 -16.95 3.84
N VAL A 265 14.83 -15.66 4.03
CA VAL A 265 13.73 -15.27 4.93
C VAL A 265 12.39 -15.77 4.41
N VAL A 266 12.10 -15.59 3.11
CA VAL A 266 10.83 -16.05 2.52
C VAL A 266 10.70 -17.57 2.65
N GLU A 267 11.72 -18.33 2.26
CA GLU A 267 11.73 -19.80 2.30
C GLU A 267 11.57 -20.35 3.73
N ALA A 268 12.17 -19.70 4.71
CA ALA A 268 12.05 -20.09 6.12
C ALA A 268 10.62 -19.90 6.66
N TRP A 269 9.91 -18.89 6.21
CA TRP A 269 8.62 -18.50 6.79
C TRP A 269 7.41 -18.80 5.91
N ALA A 270 7.55 -19.05 4.62
CA ALA A 270 6.45 -19.43 3.74
C ALA A 270 5.69 -20.69 4.22
N PRO A 271 6.32 -21.73 4.78
CA PRO A 271 5.59 -22.87 5.32
C PRO A 271 4.71 -22.55 6.55
N VAL A 272 5.04 -21.48 7.29
CA VAL A 272 4.25 -21.00 8.44
C VAL A 272 3.10 -20.12 7.97
N TYR A 273 3.31 -19.38 6.88
CA TYR A 273 2.41 -18.40 6.28
C TYR A 273 2.02 -18.81 4.85
N GLU A 274 1.63 -20.08 4.66
CA GLU A 274 1.33 -20.69 3.36
C GLU A 274 0.21 -19.98 2.57
N ASP A 275 -0.65 -19.24 3.27
CA ASP A 275 -1.77 -18.48 2.73
C ASP A 275 -1.48 -16.96 2.65
N PHE A 276 -0.25 -16.50 3.01
CA PHE A 276 0.13 -15.09 2.93
C PHE A 276 0.61 -14.73 1.52
N ARG A 277 -0.33 -14.34 0.67
CA ARG A 277 -0.12 -14.08 -0.75
C ARG A 277 0.99 -13.08 -1.04
N ASP A 278 1.10 -12.00 -0.25
CA ASP A 278 2.15 -10.99 -0.42
C ASP A 278 3.56 -11.56 -0.19
N LEU A 279 3.73 -12.48 0.75
CA LEU A 279 5.00 -13.17 1.00
C LEU A 279 5.35 -14.11 -0.16
N LEU A 280 4.36 -14.85 -0.68
CA LEU A 280 4.54 -15.75 -1.82
C LEU A 280 4.88 -14.97 -3.10
N GLU A 281 4.24 -13.83 -3.34
CA GLU A 281 4.58 -12.94 -4.46
C GLU A 281 5.98 -12.33 -4.31
N LEU A 282 6.40 -11.99 -3.08
CA LEU A 282 7.77 -11.53 -2.86
C LEU A 282 8.78 -12.64 -3.20
N GLY A 283 8.49 -13.90 -2.85
CA GLY A 283 9.27 -15.06 -3.29
C GLY A 283 9.42 -15.11 -4.80
N ALA A 284 8.32 -14.96 -5.53
CA ALA A 284 8.36 -14.92 -7.00
C ALA A 284 9.21 -13.76 -7.54
N VAL A 285 9.09 -12.57 -6.96
CA VAL A 285 9.88 -11.41 -7.37
C VAL A 285 11.38 -11.64 -7.14
N LEU A 286 11.75 -12.25 -6.01
CA LEU A 286 13.13 -12.58 -5.69
C LEU A 286 13.72 -13.61 -6.66
N GLU A 287 12.92 -14.60 -7.07
CA GLU A 287 13.31 -15.57 -8.08
C GLU A 287 13.50 -14.92 -9.46
N LEU A 288 12.59 -14.01 -9.84
CA LEU A 288 12.75 -13.23 -11.07
C LEU A 288 14.01 -12.36 -11.03
N ASP A 289 14.31 -11.71 -9.89
CA ASP A 289 15.52 -10.90 -9.76
C ASP A 289 16.80 -11.72 -9.96
N GLN A 290 16.73 -13.04 -9.75
CA GLN A 290 17.82 -14.01 -9.96
C GLN A 290 17.74 -14.76 -11.31
N GLY A 291 16.76 -14.47 -12.17
CA GLY A 291 16.60 -15.11 -13.50
C GLY A 291 16.10 -16.55 -13.44
N ARG A 292 15.29 -16.89 -12.42
CA ARG A 292 14.70 -18.23 -12.24
C ARG A 292 13.19 -18.20 -12.48
N GLU A 293 12.80 -17.93 -13.72
CA GLU A 293 11.42 -17.65 -14.14
C GLU A 293 10.47 -18.81 -13.83
N ASP A 294 10.88 -20.06 -14.03
CA ASP A 294 10.03 -21.23 -13.77
C ASP A 294 9.74 -21.41 -12.27
N VAL A 295 10.72 -21.12 -11.42
CA VAL A 295 10.53 -21.15 -9.96
C VAL A 295 9.60 -20.03 -9.52
N ALA A 296 9.77 -18.84 -10.10
CA ALA A 296 8.87 -17.71 -9.85
C ALA A 296 7.42 -18.02 -10.22
N LEU A 297 7.19 -18.69 -11.37
CA LEU A 297 5.85 -19.14 -11.77
C LEU A 297 5.23 -20.13 -10.77
N ASN A 298 6.04 -20.99 -10.13
CA ASN A 298 5.55 -21.88 -9.09
C ASN A 298 5.11 -21.13 -7.83
N TRP A 299 5.87 -20.12 -7.39
CA TRP A 299 5.47 -19.23 -6.30
C TRP A 299 4.16 -18.49 -6.61
N LEU A 300 4.01 -17.96 -7.82
CA LEU A 300 2.80 -17.25 -8.26
C LEU A 300 1.59 -18.19 -8.35
N LYS A 301 1.79 -19.44 -8.74
CA LYS A 301 0.75 -20.45 -8.71
C LYS A 301 0.25 -20.70 -7.28
N GLN A 302 1.15 -20.81 -6.31
CA GLN A 302 0.80 -20.93 -4.89
C GLN A 302 0.05 -19.69 -4.41
N ALA A 303 0.54 -18.47 -4.70
CA ALA A 303 -0.11 -17.23 -4.31
C ALA A 303 -1.56 -17.12 -4.85
N LYS A 304 -1.80 -17.55 -6.09
CA LYS A 304 -3.14 -17.54 -6.70
C LYS A 304 -4.07 -18.62 -6.12
N SER A 305 -3.53 -19.75 -5.71
CA SER A 305 -4.32 -20.84 -5.12
C SER A 305 -4.57 -20.68 -3.63
N ALA A 306 -3.80 -19.84 -2.95
CA ALA A 306 -3.99 -19.57 -1.53
C ALA A 306 -5.39 -18.99 -1.25
N ALA A 307 -5.97 -19.37 -0.12
CA ALA A 307 -7.27 -18.85 0.30
C ALA A 307 -7.21 -17.33 0.49
N SER A 308 -8.33 -16.63 0.28
CA SER A 308 -8.40 -15.20 0.57
C SER A 308 -8.36 -14.98 2.08
N THR A 309 -7.28 -14.38 2.56
CA THR A 309 -7.03 -14.12 3.98
C THR A 309 -6.87 -12.63 4.25
N ALA A 310 -7.56 -11.79 3.48
CA ALA A 310 -7.51 -10.33 3.58
C ALA A 310 -7.69 -9.79 5.01
N SER A 311 -8.39 -10.53 5.87
CA SER A 311 -8.60 -10.19 7.27
C SER A 311 -7.52 -10.73 8.23
N ARG A 312 -6.58 -11.54 7.74
CA ARG A 312 -5.56 -12.18 8.58
C ARG A 312 -4.21 -11.49 8.53
N TYR A 313 -3.90 -10.88 7.40
CA TYR A 313 -2.63 -10.22 7.14
C TYR A 313 -2.85 -8.79 6.64
N THR A 314 -1.89 -7.91 6.89
CA THR A 314 -1.80 -6.67 6.13
C THR A 314 -1.43 -7.03 4.69
N SER A 315 -2.30 -6.73 3.74
CA SER A 315 -2.15 -7.17 2.36
C SER A 315 -2.35 -6.01 1.40
N VAL A 316 -1.48 -5.95 0.37
CA VAL A 316 -1.63 -4.98 -0.71
C VAL A 316 -2.64 -5.47 -1.73
N SER A 317 -3.44 -4.56 -2.26
CA SER A 317 -4.47 -4.85 -3.26
C SER A 317 -3.94 -5.70 -4.42
N GLY A 318 -4.73 -6.69 -4.81
CA GLY A 318 -4.42 -7.56 -5.94
C GLY A 318 -3.48 -8.71 -5.67
N ALA A 319 -3.01 -8.90 -4.42
CA ALA A 319 -2.22 -10.07 -4.05
C ALA A 319 -3.01 -11.38 -4.33
N GLY A 320 -2.38 -12.31 -5.02
CA GLY A 320 -3.01 -13.55 -5.46
C GLY A 320 -4.00 -13.40 -6.62
N THR A 321 -4.17 -12.19 -7.18
CA THR A 321 -5.10 -11.93 -8.28
C THR A 321 -4.41 -11.15 -9.41
N TYR A 322 -4.83 -9.93 -9.73
CA TYR A 322 -4.28 -9.16 -10.85
C TYR A 322 -2.79 -8.82 -10.67
N ARG A 323 -2.29 -8.69 -9.44
CA ARG A 323 -0.86 -8.48 -9.17
C ARG A 323 -0.03 -9.72 -9.50
N SER A 324 -0.47 -10.89 -9.04
CA SER A 324 0.16 -12.18 -9.39
C SER A 324 0.16 -12.40 -10.90
N LEU A 325 -0.95 -12.09 -11.60
CA LEU A 325 -1.02 -12.18 -13.07
C LEU A 325 -0.06 -11.22 -13.76
N THR A 326 0.11 -10.02 -13.22
CA THR A 326 1.11 -9.07 -13.75
C THR A 326 2.53 -9.60 -13.57
N LEU A 327 2.85 -10.20 -12.43
CA LEU A 327 4.14 -10.85 -12.17
C LEU A 327 4.35 -12.09 -13.06
N GLU A 328 3.30 -12.90 -13.28
CA GLU A 328 3.36 -13.99 -14.28
C GLU A 328 3.69 -13.49 -15.68
N GLY A 329 3.04 -12.42 -16.12
CA GLY A 329 3.36 -11.77 -17.37
C GLY A 329 4.82 -11.35 -17.45
N MET A 330 5.40 -10.81 -16.38
CA MET A 330 6.82 -10.47 -16.30
C MET A 330 7.73 -11.70 -16.35
N ALA A 331 7.34 -12.81 -15.72
CA ALA A 331 8.06 -14.08 -15.79
C ALA A 331 8.08 -14.63 -17.23
N TYR A 332 6.92 -14.68 -17.88
CA TYR A 332 6.81 -15.11 -19.27
C TYR A 332 7.58 -14.21 -20.24
N GLU A 333 7.54 -12.90 -20.01
CA GLU A 333 8.29 -11.93 -20.80
C GLU A 333 9.80 -12.16 -20.72
N ARG A 334 10.35 -12.39 -19.52
CA ARG A 334 11.78 -12.73 -19.32
C ARG A 334 12.16 -14.06 -19.98
N ALA A 335 11.24 -15.04 -19.93
CA ALA A 335 11.40 -16.33 -20.61
C ALA A 335 11.16 -16.25 -22.13
N SER A 336 10.95 -15.05 -22.71
CA SER A 336 10.61 -14.83 -24.11
C SER A 336 9.32 -15.53 -24.57
N ARG A 337 8.42 -15.83 -23.65
CA ARG A 337 7.11 -16.45 -23.89
C ARG A 337 6.06 -15.35 -24.09
N TRP A 338 6.17 -14.65 -25.23
CA TRP A 338 5.45 -13.40 -25.48
C TRP A 338 3.92 -13.55 -25.51
N ALA A 339 3.40 -14.67 -26.01
CA ALA A 339 1.96 -14.92 -26.08
C ALA A 339 1.35 -15.13 -24.68
N GLU A 340 2.04 -15.87 -23.82
CA GLU A 340 1.63 -16.09 -22.44
C GLU A 340 1.76 -14.81 -21.61
N ALA A 341 2.79 -14.00 -21.85
CA ALA A 341 2.93 -12.69 -21.20
C ALA A 341 1.76 -11.76 -21.55
N GLU A 342 1.40 -11.68 -22.85
CA GLU A 342 0.25 -10.90 -23.33
C GLU A 342 -1.06 -11.37 -22.68
N ALA A 343 -1.28 -12.70 -22.62
CA ALA A 343 -2.46 -13.27 -22.01
C ALA A 343 -2.55 -12.95 -20.50
N ALA A 344 -1.43 -13.05 -19.78
CA ALA A 344 -1.37 -12.76 -18.34
C ALA A 344 -1.64 -11.29 -18.03
N TYR A 345 -1.03 -10.34 -18.78
CA TYR A 345 -1.30 -8.91 -18.61
C TYR A 345 -2.75 -8.57 -18.97
N THR A 346 -3.29 -9.19 -20.01
CA THR A 346 -4.70 -9.00 -20.41
C THR A 346 -5.64 -9.49 -19.30
N ALA A 347 -5.39 -10.66 -18.73
CA ALA A 347 -6.17 -11.19 -17.62
C ALA A 347 -6.08 -10.28 -16.38
N ALA A 348 -4.90 -9.75 -16.06
CA ALA A 348 -4.73 -8.79 -14.99
C ALA A 348 -5.58 -7.53 -15.18
N LEU A 349 -5.62 -6.99 -16.42
CA LEU A 349 -6.38 -5.79 -16.78
C LEU A 349 -7.90 -6.02 -16.81
N VAL A 350 -8.34 -7.24 -17.09
CA VAL A 350 -9.77 -7.60 -16.98
C VAL A 350 -10.22 -7.58 -15.52
N LEU A 351 -9.37 -8.04 -14.60
CA LEU A 351 -9.67 -8.02 -13.16
C LEU A 351 -9.55 -6.61 -12.57
N GLN A 352 -8.52 -5.87 -12.96
CA GLN A 352 -8.27 -4.51 -12.48
C GLN A 352 -7.92 -3.57 -13.65
N PRO A 353 -8.94 -2.92 -14.23
CA PRO A 353 -8.78 -1.98 -15.33
C PRO A 353 -7.80 -0.83 -15.09
N GLY A 354 -7.69 -0.40 -13.83
CA GLY A 354 -6.79 0.67 -13.38
C GLY A 354 -5.35 0.23 -13.11
N SER A 355 -4.99 -1.05 -13.32
CA SER A 355 -3.63 -1.53 -13.04
C SER A 355 -2.60 -0.93 -13.98
N MET A 356 -1.92 0.14 -13.49
CA MET A 356 -0.91 0.85 -14.26
C MET A 356 0.29 -0.04 -14.61
N ALA A 357 0.69 -0.92 -13.68
CA ALA A 357 1.79 -1.84 -13.90
C ALA A 357 1.51 -2.79 -15.07
N ALA A 358 0.31 -3.38 -15.12
CA ALA A 358 -0.08 -4.27 -16.20
C ALA A 358 -0.18 -3.53 -17.55
N TRP A 359 -0.73 -2.30 -17.57
CA TRP A 359 -0.77 -1.47 -18.77
C TRP A 359 0.61 -1.10 -19.30
N GLN A 360 1.51 -0.65 -18.43
CA GLN A 360 2.88 -0.29 -18.81
C GLN A 360 3.60 -1.49 -19.42
N ARG A 361 3.49 -2.68 -18.82
CA ARG A 361 4.13 -3.90 -19.34
C ARG A 361 3.52 -4.32 -20.67
N LEU A 362 2.19 -4.33 -20.80
CA LEU A 362 1.51 -4.68 -22.05
C LEU A 362 1.90 -3.72 -23.20
N LEU A 363 2.01 -2.42 -22.93
CA LEU A 363 2.47 -1.42 -23.89
C LEU A 363 3.89 -1.69 -24.37
N LEU A 364 4.81 -1.93 -23.43
CA LEU A 364 6.21 -2.22 -23.74
C LEU A 364 6.33 -3.53 -24.52
N LEU A 365 5.60 -4.58 -24.14
CA LEU A 365 5.56 -5.86 -24.84
C LEU A 365 5.03 -5.69 -26.27
N ALA A 366 3.92 -4.98 -26.44
CA ALA A 366 3.33 -4.72 -27.75
C ALA A 366 4.27 -3.93 -28.68
N ALA A 367 5.02 -2.96 -28.12
CA ALA A 367 6.02 -2.21 -28.86
C ALA A 367 7.20 -3.10 -29.28
N ALA A 368 7.73 -3.90 -28.35
CA ALA A 368 8.87 -4.79 -28.59
C ALA A 368 8.56 -5.91 -29.60
N THR A 369 7.34 -6.47 -29.56
CA THR A 369 6.92 -7.59 -30.42
C THR A 369 6.22 -7.15 -31.69
N GLY A 370 5.97 -5.86 -31.90
CA GLY A 370 5.23 -5.34 -33.05
C GLY A 370 3.75 -5.76 -33.10
N ARG A 371 3.13 -6.07 -31.96
CA ARG A 371 1.73 -6.53 -31.82
C ARG A 371 0.79 -5.47 -31.22
N PRO A 372 0.48 -4.38 -31.95
CA PRO A 372 -0.36 -3.30 -31.40
C PRO A 372 -1.82 -3.69 -31.18
N HIS A 373 -2.30 -4.76 -31.82
CA HIS A 373 -3.68 -5.24 -31.71
C HIS A 373 -4.03 -5.73 -30.29
N ALA A 374 -3.05 -6.22 -29.54
CA ALA A 374 -3.23 -6.61 -28.15
C ALA A 374 -3.76 -5.45 -27.29
N ILE A 375 -3.18 -4.26 -27.46
CA ILE A 375 -3.60 -3.05 -26.72
C ILE A 375 -5.03 -2.65 -27.12
N ALA A 376 -5.34 -2.66 -28.43
CA ALA A 376 -6.66 -2.30 -28.92
C ALA A 376 -7.75 -3.26 -28.41
N SER A 377 -7.45 -4.56 -28.33
CA SER A 377 -8.38 -5.58 -27.83
C SER A 377 -8.70 -5.40 -26.35
N VAL A 378 -7.72 -5.02 -25.54
CA VAL A 378 -7.91 -4.75 -24.11
C VAL A 378 -8.61 -3.41 -23.91
N ALA A 379 -8.19 -2.35 -24.60
CA ALA A 379 -8.80 -1.02 -24.51
C ALA A 379 -10.28 -1.00 -24.94
N ALA A 380 -10.69 -1.93 -25.80
CA ALA A 380 -12.10 -2.11 -26.17
C ALA A 380 -12.96 -2.77 -25.07
N ARG A 381 -12.33 -3.50 -24.14
CA ARG A 381 -13.00 -4.24 -23.06
C ARG A 381 -12.95 -3.53 -21.71
N VAL A 382 -11.98 -2.64 -21.55
CA VAL A 382 -11.62 -2.06 -20.26
C VAL A 382 -11.68 -0.55 -20.35
N SER A 383 -12.53 0.08 -19.52
CA SER A 383 -12.61 1.52 -19.40
C SER A 383 -11.53 2.01 -18.42
N LEU A 384 -10.64 2.88 -18.90
CA LEU A 384 -9.60 3.49 -18.06
C LEU A 384 -10.07 4.84 -17.50
N PRO A 385 -9.85 5.09 -16.21
CA PRO A 385 -10.10 6.41 -15.66
C PRO A 385 -9.15 7.45 -16.29
N PRO A 386 -9.55 8.72 -16.42
CA PRO A 386 -8.72 9.78 -17.03
C PRO A 386 -7.32 9.92 -16.41
N ALA A 387 -7.19 9.69 -15.11
CA ALA A 387 -5.90 9.74 -14.41
C ALA A 387 -4.92 8.66 -14.89
N ALA A 388 -5.41 7.46 -15.20
CA ALA A 388 -4.59 6.36 -15.70
C ALA A 388 -3.95 6.70 -17.07
N TRP A 389 -4.65 7.46 -17.92
CA TRP A 389 -4.11 7.91 -19.20
C TRP A 389 -2.90 8.84 -19.03
N GLN A 390 -2.89 9.71 -18.02
CA GLN A 390 -1.77 10.61 -17.75
C GLN A 390 -0.48 9.84 -17.43
N ALA A 391 -0.60 8.73 -16.72
CA ALA A 391 0.55 7.88 -16.40
C ALA A 391 0.98 7.00 -17.59
N LEU A 392 0.06 6.61 -18.47
CA LEU A 392 0.36 5.82 -19.68
C LEU A 392 1.01 6.64 -20.80
N ILE A 393 0.76 7.95 -20.88
CA ILE A 393 1.33 8.82 -21.91
C ILE A 393 2.87 8.72 -21.96
N PRO A 394 3.61 8.88 -20.85
CA PRO A 394 5.07 8.76 -20.88
C PRO A 394 5.55 7.38 -21.35
N THR A 395 4.83 6.32 -20.98
CA THR A 395 5.18 4.95 -21.38
C THR A 395 4.99 4.74 -22.88
N ALA A 396 3.89 5.23 -23.46
CA ALA A 396 3.64 5.15 -24.90
C ALA A 396 4.71 5.93 -25.71
N LEU A 397 5.11 7.10 -25.24
CA LEU A 397 6.18 7.90 -25.84
C LEU A 397 7.55 7.20 -25.76
N ALA A 398 7.88 6.63 -24.59
CA ALA A 398 9.11 5.87 -24.41
C ALA A 398 9.16 4.60 -25.29
N ALA A 399 8.00 3.99 -25.54
CA ALA A 399 7.85 2.85 -26.45
C ALA A 399 7.81 3.24 -27.95
N HIS A 400 7.96 4.53 -28.30
CA HIS A 400 7.81 5.05 -29.66
C HIS A 400 6.48 4.68 -30.33
N ARG A 401 5.38 4.67 -29.57
CA ARG A 401 4.02 4.35 -30.01
C ARG A 401 3.05 5.53 -29.83
N PRO A 402 3.36 6.72 -30.36
CA PRO A 402 2.48 7.88 -30.28
C PRO A 402 1.16 7.68 -31.04
N ASP A 403 1.15 6.81 -32.07
CA ASP A 403 -0.04 6.43 -32.83
C ASP A 403 -1.15 5.87 -31.93
N TRP A 404 -0.79 5.16 -30.89
CA TRP A 404 -1.75 4.63 -29.93
C TRP A 404 -2.45 5.74 -29.14
N LEU A 405 -1.72 6.78 -28.72
CA LEU A 405 -2.29 7.94 -28.01
C LEU A 405 -3.30 8.70 -28.89
N LEU A 406 -3.01 8.82 -30.18
CA LEU A 406 -3.90 9.54 -31.09
C LEU A 406 -5.15 8.76 -31.47
N ARG A 407 -5.10 7.43 -31.58
CA ARG A 407 -6.28 6.59 -31.78
C ARG A 407 -7.30 6.72 -30.65
N HIS A 408 -6.86 7.05 -29.45
CA HIS A 408 -7.68 7.28 -28.27
C HIS A 408 -7.80 8.77 -27.91
N ALA A 409 -7.60 9.66 -28.90
CA ALA A 409 -7.56 11.11 -28.69
C ALA A 409 -8.78 11.69 -27.97
N ALA A 410 -9.97 11.11 -28.18
CA ALA A 410 -11.19 11.55 -27.51
C ALA A 410 -11.11 11.35 -25.97
N ALA A 411 -10.65 10.17 -25.54
CA ALA A 411 -10.44 9.86 -24.12
C ALA A 411 -9.26 10.63 -23.51
N LEU A 412 -8.25 10.95 -24.35
CA LEU A 412 -7.02 11.62 -23.97
C LEU A 412 -7.06 13.15 -24.09
N ALA A 413 -8.14 13.72 -24.63
CA ALA A 413 -8.23 15.16 -24.89
C ALA A 413 -7.96 16.01 -23.62
N GLY A 414 -8.49 15.62 -22.48
CA GLY A 414 -8.21 16.28 -21.19
C GLY A 414 -6.76 16.05 -20.72
N PRO A 415 -6.30 14.80 -20.55
CA PRO A 415 -4.94 14.46 -20.13
C PRO A 415 -3.85 15.06 -21.02
N LEU A 416 -4.01 15.04 -22.36
CA LEU A 416 -3.04 15.63 -23.29
C LEU A 416 -3.01 17.16 -23.22
N ARG A 417 -4.17 17.83 -23.02
CA ARG A 417 -4.20 19.28 -22.79
C ARG A 417 -3.47 19.67 -21.50
N ALA A 418 -3.56 18.85 -20.48
CA ALA A 418 -2.84 19.05 -19.22
C ALA A 418 -1.33 18.80 -19.34
N GLN A 419 -0.90 18.07 -20.38
CA GLN A 419 0.50 17.73 -20.64
C GLN A 419 0.95 18.17 -22.06
N PRO A 420 1.04 19.46 -22.37
CA PRO A 420 1.34 19.95 -23.72
C PRO A 420 2.69 19.49 -24.26
N LEU A 421 3.68 19.24 -23.38
CA LEU A 421 4.97 18.65 -23.78
C LEU A 421 4.79 17.22 -24.31
N ALA A 422 3.99 16.39 -23.63
CA ALA A 422 3.73 15.02 -24.05
C ALA A 422 2.95 14.99 -25.37
N ALA A 423 1.95 15.84 -25.53
CA ALA A 423 1.21 15.99 -26.77
C ALA A 423 2.11 16.43 -27.95
N GLY A 424 2.97 17.42 -27.73
CA GLY A 424 3.92 17.89 -28.73
C GLY A 424 4.94 16.82 -29.14
N LEU A 425 5.47 16.06 -28.20
CA LEU A 425 6.37 14.95 -28.46
C LEU A 425 5.69 13.83 -29.25
N ALA A 426 4.43 13.49 -28.91
CA ALA A 426 3.65 12.47 -29.64
C ALA A 426 3.46 12.88 -31.11
N LEU A 427 3.08 14.13 -31.37
CA LEU A 427 2.90 14.68 -32.72
C LEU A 427 4.21 14.74 -33.49
N ALA A 428 5.33 15.14 -32.85
CA ALA A 428 6.65 15.17 -33.47
C ALA A 428 7.13 13.76 -33.85
N GLN A 429 6.88 12.74 -33.04
CA GLN A 429 7.21 11.35 -33.36
C GLN A 429 6.41 10.79 -34.55
N LEU A 430 5.26 11.39 -34.85
CA LEU A 430 4.42 11.07 -36.01
C LEU A 430 4.78 11.85 -37.28
N GLY A 431 5.72 12.79 -37.20
CA GLY A 431 6.06 13.69 -38.28
C GLY A 431 5.09 14.86 -38.48
N GLU A 432 4.19 15.11 -37.50
CA GLU A 432 3.21 16.19 -37.53
C GLU A 432 3.81 17.48 -36.94
N ASP A 433 4.88 18.01 -37.57
CA ASP A 433 5.69 19.10 -37.04
C ASP A 433 4.89 20.38 -36.76
N ALA A 434 3.96 20.76 -37.59
CA ALA A 434 3.15 21.96 -37.42
C ALA A 434 2.22 21.82 -36.20
N ALA A 435 1.55 20.68 -36.05
CA ALA A 435 0.70 20.38 -34.92
C ALA A 435 1.50 20.24 -33.61
N ALA A 436 2.70 19.65 -33.67
CA ALA A 436 3.62 19.55 -32.56
C ALA A 436 4.04 20.93 -32.03
N ARG A 437 4.42 21.85 -32.93
CA ARG A 437 4.76 23.24 -32.57
C ARG A 437 3.58 23.97 -31.93
N ALA A 438 2.38 23.84 -32.48
CA ALA A 438 1.18 24.43 -31.93
C ALA A 438 0.85 23.89 -30.51
N ALA A 439 1.01 22.58 -30.28
CA ALA A 439 0.80 21.97 -28.98
C ALA A 439 1.85 22.41 -27.92
N LEU A 440 3.09 22.69 -28.35
CA LEU A 440 4.18 23.12 -27.45
C LEU A 440 4.20 24.63 -27.17
N GLN A 441 3.51 25.45 -27.99
CA GLN A 441 3.52 26.91 -27.86
C GLN A 441 3.06 27.42 -26.49
N PRO A 442 1.94 26.92 -25.90
CA PRO A 442 1.51 27.35 -24.56
C PRO A 442 2.55 27.04 -23.46
N TRP A 443 3.24 25.91 -23.59
CA TRP A 443 4.28 25.50 -22.65
C TRP A 443 5.55 26.37 -22.76
N ALA A 444 5.93 26.77 -23.97
CA ALA A 444 7.06 27.68 -24.23
C ALA A 444 6.77 29.10 -23.69
N ALA A 445 5.52 29.57 -23.83
CA ALA A 445 5.09 30.87 -23.34
C ALA A 445 5.11 30.95 -21.80
N GLN A 446 4.70 29.89 -21.10
CA GLN A 446 4.77 29.82 -19.64
C GLN A 446 6.19 29.86 -19.08
N ARG A 447 7.20 29.37 -19.81
CA ARG A 447 8.60 29.41 -19.40
C ARG A 447 9.27 30.77 -19.58
N SER A 448 8.76 31.62 -20.45
CA SER A 448 9.31 32.97 -20.63
C SER A 448 9.00 33.92 -19.48
N MET A 449 8.02 33.59 -18.63
CA MET A 449 7.58 34.42 -17.49
C MET A 449 8.15 34.05 -16.12
N GLY A 450 8.89 32.97 -15.98
CA GLY A 450 9.44 32.60 -14.67
C GLY A 450 10.48 31.51 -14.68
N GLN A 451 11.69 31.86 -14.26
CA GLN A 451 12.83 31.02 -13.88
C GLN A 451 13.74 30.49 -14.99
N ARG A 452 14.83 31.22 -15.21
CA ARG A 452 16.06 30.73 -15.84
C ARG A 452 16.74 29.70 -14.89
N ARG A 453 16.51 28.43 -15.08
CA ARG A 453 17.43 27.34 -14.68
C ARG A 453 17.87 26.62 -15.95
N PRO A 454 19.21 26.51 -16.22
CA PRO A 454 19.69 25.85 -17.42
C PRO A 454 19.52 24.35 -17.30
N TRP A 455 18.58 23.77 -18.05
CA TRP A 455 18.58 22.36 -18.34
C TRP A 455 19.71 22.07 -19.33
N ARG A 456 20.71 21.31 -18.92
CA ARG A 456 21.65 20.73 -19.87
C ARG A 456 20.88 19.66 -20.67
N CYS A 457 20.45 20.03 -21.88
CA CYS A 457 20.00 19.10 -22.88
C CYS A 457 21.15 18.13 -23.21
N GLY A 458 21.07 16.91 -22.74
CA GLY A 458 21.82 15.81 -23.32
C GLY A 458 21.40 15.68 -24.79
N ARG A 459 22.36 15.83 -25.71
CA ARG A 459 22.13 15.67 -27.16
C ARG A 459 21.57 14.29 -27.43
N TRP A 460 20.34 14.21 -27.83
CA TRP A 460 19.80 13.04 -28.53
C TRP A 460 20.18 13.22 -30.00
N ALA A 461 21.22 12.49 -30.41
CA ALA A 461 21.60 12.40 -31.81
C ALA A 461 20.57 11.56 -32.54
N THR A 462 19.73 12.20 -33.35
CA THR A 462 18.96 11.55 -34.42
C THR A 462 19.92 11.24 -35.56
N SER A 463 20.36 10.01 -35.68
CA SER A 463 21.01 9.51 -36.90
C SER A 463 19.95 8.92 -37.81
N SER A 464 19.54 9.68 -38.84
CA SER A 464 18.96 9.12 -40.05
C SER A 464 20.07 8.65 -40.99
N PRO A 465 19.99 7.50 -41.62
CA PRO A 465 20.93 7.08 -42.64
C PRO A 465 20.41 7.47 -44.04
N ALA A 466 21.08 8.40 -44.68
CA ALA A 466 20.99 8.53 -46.14
C ALA A 466 22.38 8.88 -46.71
N GLY A 467 22.92 7.92 -47.40
CA GLY A 467 23.89 7.85 -48.44
C GLY A 467 24.87 8.99 -48.72
N ALA A 468 26.16 8.68 -48.67
CA ALA A 468 27.15 9.00 -49.71
C ALA A 468 28.54 8.50 -49.30
N THR A 469 29.25 8.05 -50.29
CA THR A 469 30.52 7.38 -50.42
C THR A 469 31.75 8.10 -49.88
N PRO A 470 32.92 7.41 -49.76
CA PRO A 470 34.07 7.83 -48.97
C PRO A 470 35.15 8.52 -49.77
N GLU A 471 35.78 9.59 -49.25
CA GLU A 471 37.15 9.94 -49.60
C GLU A 471 37.88 10.69 -48.50
N ARG A 472 38.98 10.10 -48.05
CA ARG A 472 40.28 10.59 -47.58
C ARG A 472 40.41 11.99 -46.94
N ARG A 473 40.92 12.02 -45.75
CA ARG A 473 42.29 12.50 -45.49
C ARG A 473 42.71 12.34 -44.02
N LEU A 474 43.99 12.02 -43.90
CA LEU A 474 44.83 11.83 -42.71
C LEU A 474 45.14 13.15 -41.97
N ALA A 475 45.56 12.95 -40.71
CA ALA A 475 46.46 13.71 -39.85
C ALA A 475 45.74 14.69 -38.86
N SER A 476 45.88 14.50 -37.58
CA SER A 476 47.06 14.70 -36.75
C SER A 476 46.79 14.26 -35.28
N ARG A 477 47.77 13.61 -34.72
CA ARG A 477 47.83 13.17 -33.33
C ARG A 477 48.03 14.33 -32.39
N GLN A 478 47.21 14.45 -31.33
CA GLN A 478 47.71 14.97 -30.06
C GLN A 478 47.15 14.11 -28.89
N ARG A 479 48.07 13.66 -28.07
CA ARG A 479 47.88 12.79 -26.93
C ARG A 479 47.33 13.58 -25.75
N CYS A 480 46.29 13.04 -25.08
CA CYS A 480 45.97 13.37 -23.70
C CYS A 480 45.95 12.09 -22.85
N PRO A 481 46.35 12.16 -21.57
CA PRO A 481 46.58 10.99 -20.71
C PRO A 481 45.29 10.33 -20.23
N PRO A 482 45.36 9.05 -19.75
CA PRO A 482 44.18 8.28 -19.39
C PRO A 482 43.64 8.71 -18.04
N ARG A 483 42.33 8.92 -17.96
CA ARG A 483 41.58 9.04 -16.71
C ARG A 483 41.11 7.66 -16.25
N PRO A 484 41.02 7.43 -14.92
CA PRO A 484 40.66 6.13 -14.36
C PRO A 484 39.19 5.80 -14.64
N THR A 485 38.93 4.55 -14.97
CA THR A 485 37.63 3.96 -15.22
C THR A 485 36.79 3.91 -13.93
N PRO A 486 35.56 4.40 -13.93
CA PRO A 486 34.60 4.09 -12.87
C PRO A 486 33.99 2.69 -13.10
N PRO A 487 33.57 2.00 -12.03
CA PRO A 487 33.02 0.66 -12.11
C PRO A 487 31.72 0.64 -12.91
N ARG A 488 31.57 -0.38 -13.74
CA ARG A 488 30.39 -0.64 -14.54
C ARG A 488 29.17 -0.84 -13.64
N ARG A 489 28.25 0.11 -13.62
CA ARG A 489 26.87 -0.11 -13.14
C ARG A 489 26.05 -0.66 -14.30
N CYS A 490 25.57 -1.88 -14.15
CA CYS A 490 24.53 -2.44 -15.01
C CYS A 490 23.25 -1.59 -14.85
N CYS A 491 22.90 -0.84 -15.90
CA CYS A 491 21.61 -0.17 -16.04
C CYS A 491 20.58 -1.16 -16.55
N CYS A 492 19.90 -1.88 -15.66
CA CYS A 492 18.64 -2.57 -15.92
C CYS A 492 17.75 -2.43 -14.69
N ALA A 493 17.34 -1.20 -14.36
CA ALA A 493 16.26 -0.95 -13.42
C ALA A 493 15.05 -0.44 -14.21
N GLY A 494 14.15 -1.36 -14.55
CA GLY A 494 12.79 -1.00 -14.96
C GLY A 494 12.04 -0.36 -13.77
N PRO A 495 10.97 0.40 -14.01
CA PRO A 495 10.22 1.05 -12.94
C PRO A 495 9.72 0.00 -11.93
N ARG A 496 9.93 0.26 -10.66
CA ARG A 496 9.61 -0.62 -9.53
C ARG A 496 8.18 -0.28 -9.02
N PRO A 497 7.11 -0.90 -9.52
CA PRO A 497 5.75 -0.50 -9.14
C PRO A 497 5.38 -0.91 -7.69
N ALA A 498 6.01 -1.96 -7.15
CA ALA A 498 5.71 -2.44 -5.81
C ALA A 498 6.27 -1.55 -4.68
N ALA A 499 7.34 -0.78 -4.93
CA ALA A 499 7.98 0.01 -3.89
C ALA A 499 7.13 1.18 -3.37
N ALA A 500 6.26 1.76 -4.21
CA ALA A 500 5.40 2.87 -3.80
C ALA A 500 4.29 2.40 -2.86
N ALA A 501 3.65 1.27 -3.16
CA ALA A 501 2.59 0.70 -2.32
C ALA A 501 3.11 0.30 -0.94
N TRP A 502 4.30 -0.31 -0.88
CA TRP A 502 4.94 -0.69 0.39
C TRP A 502 5.41 0.51 1.22
N ARG A 503 5.81 1.60 0.57
CA ARG A 503 6.24 2.82 1.27
C ARG A 503 5.11 3.51 2.02
N ALA A 504 3.87 3.35 1.57
CA ALA A 504 2.70 3.96 2.19
C ALA A 504 2.06 3.10 3.29
N ALA A 505 2.38 1.79 3.38
CA ALA A 505 1.80 0.92 4.38
C ALA A 505 2.36 1.22 5.78
N ARG A 506 1.51 1.73 6.66
CA ARG A 506 1.81 1.72 8.11
C ARG A 506 1.80 0.28 8.61
N PRO A 507 2.66 -0.06 9.59
CA PRO A 507 2.41 -1.26 10.37
C PRO A 507 1.04 -1.11 11.01
N ALA A 508 0.18 -2.07 10.77
CA ALA A 508 -1.08 -2.13 11.48
C ALA A 508 -0.81 -2.26 12.96
N ALA A 509 -1.58 -1.56 13.73
CA ALA A 509 -1.66 -1.84 15.14
C ALA A 509 -1.88 -3.34 15.30
N GLN A 510 -1.01 -3.93 16.03
CA GLN A 510 -0.83 -5.29 16.48
C GLN A 510 -2.02 -6.23 16.25
N ARG A 511 -1.81 -7.27 15.45
CA ARG A 511 -2.77 -8.34 15.27
C ARG A 511 -2.37 -9.53 16.10
N GLN A 512 -3.16 -9.88 17.08
CA GLN A 512 -3.13 -11.21 17.64
C GLN A 512 -4.10 -12.09 16.86
N ALA A 513 -3.57 -12.85 15.90
CA ALA A 513 -4.35 -13.84 15.18
C ALA A 513 -4.60 -15.01 16.13
N ALA A 514 -5.85 -15.23 16.52
CA ALA A 514 -6.27 -16.47 17.15
C ALA A 514 -6.08 -17.62 16.15
N ARG A 515 -5.03 -18.42 16.32
CA ARG A 515 -4.88 -19.68 15.59
C ARG A 515 -5.80 -20.73 16.19
N PRO A 516 -6.55 -21.50 15.40
CA PRO A 516 -7.17 -22.72 15.90
C PRO A 516 -6.05 -23.66 16.36
N ARG A 517 -6.05 -24.02 17.62
CA ARG A 517 -5.17 -25.07 18.16
C ARG A 517 -5.50 -26.38 17.44
N LEU A 518 -4.61 -26.86 16.61
CA LEU A 518 -4.57 -28.25 16.21
C LEU A 518 -4.41 -29.07 17.50
N ARG A 519 -5.48 -29.74 17.90
CA ARG A 519 -5.44 -30.76 18.97
C ARG A 519 -4.45 -31.84 18.55
N ARG A 520 -3.24 -31.82 19.08
CA ARG A 520 -2.41 -33.01 19.13
C ARG A 520 -3.10 -33.98 20.10
N ALA A 521 -3.68 -35.02 19.57
CA ALA A 521 -4.06 -36.19 20.35
C ALA A 521 -2.78 -36.77 20.97
N ALA A 522 -2.56 -36.48 22.23
CA ALA A 522 -1.53 -37.14 23.01
C ALA A 522 -2.05 -38.56 23.30
N CYS A 523 -1.44 -39.53 22.64
CA CYS A 523 -1.60 -40.93 22.95
C CYS A 523 -0.85 -41.22 24.26
N SER A 524 -1.51 -41.05 25.41
CA SER A 524 -0.99 -41.52 26.70
C SER A 524 -1.26 -43.00 26.85
N ARG A 525 -0.25 -43.82 26.65
CA ARG A 525 -0.28 -45.23 27.11
C ARG A 525 -0.15 -45.26 28.63
N LEU A 526 -1.23 -45.55 29.29
CA LEU A 526 -1.26 -46.03 30.67
C LEU A 526 -0.38 -47.29 30.82
N ARG A 527 0.63 -47.24 31.66
CA ARG A 527 1.15 -48.42 32.33
C ARG A 527 0.63 -48.41 33.77
N LYS A 528 -0.24 -49.40 34.02
CA LYS A 528 -0.63 -49.84 35.35
C LYS A 528 0.60 -50.38 36.09
N ARG A 529 0.79 -50.06 37.34
CA ARG A 529 1.29 -50.93 38.39
C ARG A 529 0.71 -50.44 39.73
N SER A 530 -0.09 -51.29 40.34
CA SER A 530 -0.44 -51.34 41.76
C SER A 530 0.35 -52.53 42.36
N PRO A 531 0.26 -52.86 43.66
CA PRO A 531 0.43 -52.03 44.86
C PRO A 531 1.42 -52.71 45.81
N ALA A 532 1.90 -52.04 46.77
CA ALA A 532 2.06 -52.47 48.16
C ALA A 532 2.25 -51.23 49.03
#